data_8e8fb0e72a3d8b81d79f0dc25f67d9ed
#
_entry.id   8e8fb0e72a3d8b81d79f0dc25f67d9ed
#
_cell.length_a   1.000
_cell.length_b   1.000
_cell.length_c   1.000
_cell.angle_alpha   90.00
_cell.angle_beta   90.00
_cell.angle_gamma   90.00
#
_symmetry.space_group_name_H-M   'P 1'
#
loop_
_entity.id
_entity.type
_entity.pdbx_description
1 polymer ?
#
loop_
_entity_poly.entity_id
_entity_poly.type
_entity_poly.pdbx_seq_one_letter_code
_entity_poly.pdbx_strand_id
1 'polypeptide(L)'
;ATAQARLAASRAHTIFCKTHLAVMEVRKHATINLKVTAGAIYLIRNPLDIVISYADHQGLTIDQQIELLNLENYETPNADTLVNEPMGSWSQHVESWTGRPNPALYVMRYEDMVANPVKAFSGLVKYLQIDAPRSRIERAVKNSSFKGLRHQEELHGFAEKTIAQKNFFRSGKCGEWKDVLSEEQVAAICNNHRDQMTRFGYLPEGY
;
A
#
# COMPACT_ATOMS: atom_id res chain seq x y z
N ALA A 1 -4.63 6.25 19.66
CA ALA A 1 -5.79 7.18 19.67
C ALA A 1 -5.39 8.58 20.19
N THR A 2 -4.69 8.70 21.31
CA THR A 2 -4.34 10.00 21.91
C THR A 2 -3.36 10.81 21.04
N ALA A 3 -2.34 10.17 20.46
CA ALA A 3 -1.36 10.84 19.60
C ALA A 3 -2.02 11.38 18.32
N GLN A 4 -2.88 10.58 17.68
CA GLN A 4 -3.62 11.01 16.48
C GLN A 4 -4.59 12.15 16.79
N ALA A 5 -5.26 12.14 17.96
CA ALA A 5 -6.12 13.24 18.38
C ALA A 5 -5.33 14.54 18.64
N ARG A 6 -4.15 14.44 19.28
CA ARG A 6 -3.25 15.58 19.46
C ARG A 6 -2.76 16.15 18.15
N LEU A 7 -2.38 15.27 17.22
CA LEU A 7 -1.93 15.68 15.89
C LEU A 7 -3.07 16.39 15.13
N ALA A 8 -4.27 15.85 15.12
CA ALA A 8 -5.44 16.47 14.49
C ALA A 8 -5.76 17.85 15.09
N ALA A 9 -5.62 18.02 16.41
CA ALA A 9 -5.85 19.28 17.10
C ALA A 9 -4.71 20.31 16.94
N SER A 10 -3.53 19.89 16.43
CA SER A 10 -2.34 20.74 16.35
C SER A 10 -2.36 21.73 15.18
N ARG A 11 -3.27 21.58 14.23
CA ARG A 11 -3.36 22.37 13.01
C ARG A 11 -4.81 22.73 12.68
N ALA A 12 -5.01 23.91 12.08
CA ALA A 12 -6.32 24.35 11.61
C ALA A 12 -6.74 23.76 10.25
N HIS A 13 -5.88 22.98 9.60
CA HIS A 13 -6.11 22.38 8.29
C HIS A 13 -5.92 20.86 8.32
N THR A 14 -6.39 20.19 7.29
CA THR A 14 -6.23 18.74 7.12
C THR A 14 -4.76 18.33 7.10
N ILE A 15 -4.42 17.32 7.87
CA ILE A 15 -3.07 16.71 7.93
C ILE A 15 -3.14 15.35 7.25
N PHE A 16 -2.22 15.11 6.31
CA PHE A 16 -2.06 13.81 5.68
C PHE A 16 -1.01 13.00 6.45
N CYS A 17 -1.39 11.79 6.82
CA CYS A 17 -0.51 10.84 7.50
C CYS A 17 -0.43 9.56 6.70
N LYS A 18 0.79 9.06 6.44
CA LYS A 18 1.03 7.72 5.89
C LYS A 18 0.95 6.71 7.03
N THR A 19 0.34 5.57 6.78
CA THR A 19 0.28 4.43 7.70
C THR A 19 0.32 3.11 6.93
N HIS A 20 0.87 2.07 7.55
CA HIS A 20 0.81 0.69 7.08
C HIS A 20 -0.09 -0.18 7.95
N LEU A 21 -0.75 0.41 8.95
CA LEU A 21 -1.57 -0.30 9.91
C LEU A 21 -2.88 -0.81 9.30
N ALA A 22 -3.27 -2.02 9.63
CA ALA A 22 -4.66 -2.45 9.45
C ALA A 22 -5.58 -1.70 10.41
N VAL A 23 -6.85 -1.53 10.03
CA VAL A 23 -7.89 -0.98 10.93
C VAL A 23 -8.34 -2.07 11.89
N MET A 24 -7.77 -2.09 13.06
CA MET A 24 -8.04 -3.12 14.07
C MET A 24 -7.87 -2.58 15.49
N GLU A 25 -8.18 -3.39 16.45
CA GLU A 25 -7.87 -3.14 17.86
C GLU A 25 -6.75 -4.06 18.32
N VAL A 26 -5.67 -3.49 18.85
CA VAL A 26 -4.55 -4.23 19.43
C VAL A 26 -4.38 -3.80 20.88
N ARG A 27 -4.37 -4.77 21.80
CA ARG A 27 -4.23 -4.51 23.25
C ARG A 27 -5.20 -3.44 23.76
N LYS A 28 -6.46 -3.48 23.31
CA LYS A 28 -7.53 -2.52 23.61
C LYS A 28 -7.30 -1.10 23.08
N HIS A 29 -6.43 -0.96 22.09
CA HIS A 29 -6.17 0.31 21.42
C HIS A 29 -6.48 0.20 19.93
N ALA A 30 -7.35 1.09 19.44
CA ALA A 30 -7.59 1.21 18.01
C ALA A 30 -6.31 1.71 17.30
N THR A 31 -5.93 1.03 16.22
CA THR A 31 -4.78 1.43 15.37
C THR A 31 -5.06 2.77 14.68
N ILE A 32 -6.31 2.99 14.26
CA ILE A 32 -6.77 4.23 13.62
C ILE A 32 -7.86 4.87 14.48
N ASN A 33 -7.66 6.13 14.82
CA ASN A 33 -8.67 6.89 15.57
C ASN A 33 -9.72 7.51 14.61
N LEU A 34 -10.76 6.76 14.33
CA LEU A 34 -11.82 7.16 13.39
C LEU A 34 -12.59 8.41 13.82
N LYS A 35 -12.51 8.83 15.11
CA LYS A 35 -13.17 10.04 15.60
C LYS A 35 -12.51 11.33 15.10
N VAL A 36 -11.26 11.26 14.68
CA VAL A 36 -10.48 12.42 14.18
C VAL A 36 -9.94 12.20 12.77
N THR A 37 -10.36 11.12 12.11
CA THR A 37 -9.99 10.79 10.74
C THR A 37 -11.10 11.23 9.81
N ALA A 38 -10.87 12.27 9.02
CA ALA A 38 -11.85 12.80 8.07
C ALA A 38 -12.09 11.86 6.88
N GLY A 39 -11.09 11.07 6.50
CA GLY A 39 -11.16 10.10 5.44
C GLY A 39 -9.84 9.36 5.25
N ALA A 40 -9.83 8.40 4.34
CA ALA A 40 -8.63 7.65 4.02
C ALA A 40 -8.49 7.41 2.51
N ILE A 41 -7.26 7.29 2.07
CA ILE A 41 -6.88 6.83 0.74
C ILE A 41 -6.20 5.47 0.94
N TYR A 42 -6.84 4.42 0.45
CA TYR A 42 -6.32 3.07 0.54
C TYR A 42 -5.71 2.65 -0.79
N LEU A 43 -4.41 2.45 -0.79
CA LEU A 43 -3.68 1.96 -1.95
C LEU A 43 -3.64 0.44 -1.91
N ILE A 44 -4.23 -0.21 -2.90
CA ILE A 44 -4.21 -1.67 -3.03
C ILE A 44 -3.40 -2.06 -4.27
N ARG A 45 -2.69 -3.16 -4.18
CA ARG A 45 -1.91 -3.76 -5.28
C ARG A 45 -2.09 -5.27 -5.30
N ASN A 46 -1.91 -5.88 -6.47
CA ASN A 46 -1.92 -7.33 -6.63
C ASN A 46 -0.91 -8.00 -5.68
N PRO A 47 -1.36 -8.92 -4.80
CA PRO A 47 -0.47 -9.58 -3.83
C PRO A 47 0.63 -10.40 -4.49
N LEU A 48 0.41 -10.92 -5.71
CA LEU A 48 1.42 -11.64 -6.49
C LEU A 48 2.60 -10.73 -6.89
N ASP A 49 2.36 -9.45 -7.15
CA ASP A 49 3.42 -8.47 -7.41
C ASP A 49 3.99 -7.86 -6.12
N ILE A 50 3.18 -7.77 -5.05
CA ILE A 50 3.64 -7.27 -3.75
C ILE A 50 4.72 -8.18 -3.19
N VAL A 51 4.53 -9.50 -3.23
CA VAL A 51 5.46 -10.46 -2.62
C VAL A 51 6.88 -10.33 -3.18
N ILE A 52 7.02 -10.10 -4.48
CA ILE A 52 8.32 -9.91 -5.15
C ILE A 52 8.98 -8.60 -4.68
N SER A 53 8.21 -7.52 -4.69
CA SER A 53 8.70 -6.19 -4.31
C SER A 53 9.06 -6.12 -2.83
N TYR A 54 8.28 -6.78 -1.98
CA TYR A 54 8.47 -6.71 -0.54
C TYR A 54 9.55 -7.68 -0.05
N ALA A 55 9.75 -8.83 -0.72
CA ALA A 55 10.90 -9.71 -0.51
C ALA A 55 12.22 -8.96 -0.77
N ASP A 56 12.32 -8.24 -1.88
CA ASP A 56 13.47 -7.40 -2.19
C ASP A 56 13.69 -6.29 -1.14
N HIS A 57 12.59 -5.66 -0.69
CA HIS A 57 12.64 -4.62 0.33
C HIS A 57 13.16 -5.13 1.69
N GLN A 58 12.74 -6.32 2.10
CA GLN A 58 13.13 -6.90 3.39
C GLN A 58 14.40 -7.77 3.33
N GLY A 59 14.90 -8.07 2.14
CA GLY A 59 16.03 -8.99 1.97
C GLY A 59 15.67 -10.45 2.27
N LEU A 60 14.41 -10.82 2.03
CA LEU A 60 13.88 -12.15 2.24
C LEU A 60 13.80 -12.93 0.92
N THR A 61 13.70 -14.26 1.00
CA THR A 61 13.29 -15.07 -0.13
C THR A 61 11.81 -14.85 -0.44
N ILE A 62 11.38 -15.17 -1.67
CA ILE A 62 9.96 -15.09 -2.06
C ILE A 62 9.11 -15.99 -1.15
N ASP A 63 9.56 -17.21 -0.85
CA ASP A 63 8.83 -18.15 0.02
C ASP A 63 8.63 -17.59 1.43
N GLN A 64 9.68 -17.05 2.03
CA GLN A 64 9.58 -16.37 3.33
C GLN A 64 8.60 -15.20 3.30
N GLN A 65 8.61 -14.44 2.20
CA GLN A 65 7.67 -13.33 2.07
C GLN A 65 6.23 -13.78 1.84
N ILE A 66 6.01 -14.92 1.16
CA ILE A 66 4.68 -15.55 1.02
C ILE A 66 4.16 -15.98 2.40
N GLU A 67 5.02 -16.61 3.23
CA GLU A 67 4.65 -16.98 4.60
C GLU A 67 4.18 -15.76 5.41
N LEU A 68 4.92 -14.65 5.37
CA LEU A 68 4.55 -13.42 6.06
C LEU A 68 3.27 -12.79 5.49
N LEU A 69 3.10 -12.81 4.16
CA LEU A 69 1.91 -12.27 3.50
C LEU A 69 0.64 -13.02 3.90
N ASN A 70 0.76 -14.35 4.12
CA ASN A 70 -0.32 -15.24 4.50
C ASN A 70 -0.57 -15.27 6.01
N LEU A 71 0.38 -14.78 6.82
CA LEU A 71 0.32 -14.88 8.27
C LEU A 71 -0.79 -14.00 8.84
N GLU A 72 -1.79 -14.65 9.43
CA GLU A 72 -2.85 -13.94 10.12
C GLU A 72 -2.34 -13.20 11.36
N ASN A 73 -2.92 -12.03 11.61
CA ASN A 73 -2.57 -11.16 12.73
C ASN A 73 -1.06 -10.78 12.76
N TYR A 74 -0.42 -10.75 11.59
CA TYR A 74 0.98 -10.38 11.49
C TYR A 74 1.21 -8.96 12.03
N GLU A 75 2.23 -8.85 12.86
CA GLU A 75 2.77 -7.57 13.33
C GLU A 75 4.25 -7.50 12.98
N THR A 76 4.71 -6.37 12.45
CA THR A 76 6.14 -6.20 12.23
C THR A 76 6.89 -6.21 13.57
N PRO A 77 8.10 -6.79 13.64
CA PRO A 77 8.86 -6.79 14.89
C PRO A 77 9.25 -5.36 15.28
N ASN A 78 9.34 -5.11 16.60
CA ASN A 78 9.98 -3.91 17.10
C ASN A 78 11.50 -4.00 16.86
N ALA A 79 12.09 -2.93 16.39
CA ALA A 79 13.53 -2.74 16.33
C ALA A 79 13.87 -1.31 16.81
N ASP A 80 15.14 -1.02 17.02
CA ASP A 80 15.58 0.29 17.53
C ASP A 80 15.11 1.47 16.68
N THR A 81 14.88 1.24 15.38
CA THR A 81 14.45 2.23 14.41
C THR A 81 13.06 1.97 13.82
N LEU A 82 12.39 0.88 14.22
CA LEU A 82 11.10 0.47 13.66
C LEU A 82 10.07 0.30 14.77
N VAL A 83 8.92 0.93 14.57
CA VAL A 83 7.74 0.75 15.43
C VAL A 83 7.00 -0.51 14.98
N ASN A 84 6.49 -1.29 15.94
CA ASN A 84 5.61 -2.41 15.65
C ASN A 84 4.36 -1.94 14.87
N GLU A 85 4.09 -2.55 13.73
CA GLU A 85 2.95 -2.26 12.88
C GLU A 85 2.04 -3.48 12.77
N PRO A 86 0.86 -3.46 13.40
CA PRO A 86 -0.17 -4.47 13.20
C PRO A 86 -0.75 -4.39 11.79
N MET A 87 -0.44 -5.38 10.97
CA MET A 87 -0.82 -5.43 9.56
C MET A 87 -1.83 -6.55 9.26
N GLY A 88 -1.70 -7.70 9.95
CA GLY A 88 -2.42 -8.92 9.58
C GLY A 88 -1.93 -9.52 8.26
N SER A 89 -2.60 -10.56 7.77
CA SER A 89 -2.37 -11.05 6.42
C SER A 89 -2.84 -10.03 5.37
N TRP A 90 -2.43 -10.19 4.10
CA TRP A 90 -2.89 -9.29 3.04
C TRP A 90 -4.42 -9.21 2.97
N SER A 91 -5.12 -10.34 3.08
CA SER A 91 -6.59 -10.37 3.10
C SER A 91 -7.17 -9.67 4.32
N GLN A 92 -6.61 -9.88 5.51
CA GLN A 92 -7.07 -9.20 6.72
C GLN A 92 -6.86 -7.69 6.62
N HIS A 93 -5.73 -7.26 6.07
CA HIS A 93 -5.44 -5.84 5.85
C HIS A 93 -6.47 -5.21 4.90
N VAL A 94 -6.69 -5.83 3.74
CA VAL A 94 -7.68 -5.37 2.75
C VAL A 94 -9.08 -5.31 3.36
N GLU A 95 -9.51 -6.37 4.04
CA GLU A 95 -10.82 -6.45 4.67
C GLU A 95 -11.00 -5.40 5.76
N SER A 96 -9.98 -5.15 6.57
CA SER A 96 -10.04 -4.18 7.65
C SER A 96 -10.37 -2.76 7.18
N TRP A 97 -9.86 -2.38 6.01
CA TRP A 97 -10.10 -1.07 5.40
C TRP A 97 -11.35 -1.04 4.53
N THR A 98 -11.65 -2.12 3.82
CA THR A 98 -12.62 -2.11 2.71
C THR A 98 -13.83 -3.02 2.92
N GLY A 99 -13.90 -3.76 4.02
CA GLY A 99 -14.95 -4.74 4.30
C GLY A 99 -16.34 -4.13 4.53
N ARG A 100 -16.40 -2.83 4.80
CA ARG A 100 -17.67 -2.11 4.95
C ARG A 100 -17.71 -0.91 4.02
N PRO A 101 -18.86 -0.63 3.38
CA PRO A 101 -19.03 0.58 2.59
C PRO A 101 -18.73 1.82 3.45
N ASN A 102 -17.83 2.67 2.97
CA ASN A 102 -17.45 3.89 3.67
C ASN A 102 -17.21 5.02 2.64
N PRO A 103 -18.08 6.05 2.60
CA PRO A 103 -17.93 7.17 1.67
C PRO A 103 -16.67 8.01 1.95
N ALA A 104 -16.11 7.91 3.15
CA ALA A 104 -14.86 8.56 3.54
C ALA A 104 -13.62 7.70 3.22
N LEU A 105 -13.76 6.63 2.44
CA LEU A 105 -12.66 5.79 1.96
C LEU A 105 -12.57 5.87 0.44
N TYR A 106 -11.43 6.29 -0.08
CA TYR A 106 -11.08 6.21 -1.49
C TYR A 106 -10.12 5.05 -1.74
N VAL A 107 -10.56 4.03 -2.47
CA VAL A 107 -9.70 2.90 -2.82
C VAL A 107 -9.08 3.16 -4.19
N MET A 108 -7.77 3.01 -4.27
CA MET A 108 -6.98 3.26 -5.48
C MET A 108 -6.10 2.05 -5.78
N ARG A 109 -6.29 1.44 -6.96
CA ARG A 109 -5.44 0.32 -7.37
C ARG A 109 -4.14 0.84 -7.96
N TYR A 110 -3.04 0.22 -7.57
CA TYR A 110 -1.72 0.53 -8.12
C TYR A 110 -1.67 0.36 -9.63
N GLU A 111 -2.30 -0.69 -10.14
CA GLU A 111 -2.36 -1.02 -11.56
C GLU A 111 -3.06 0.09 -12.37
N ASP A 112 -4.12 0.69 -11.82
CA ASP A 112 -4.82 1.80 -12.46
C ASP A 112 -3.97 3.07 -12.47
N MET A 113 -3.18 3.30 -11.40
CA MET A 113 -2.21 4.39 -11.34
C MET A 113 -1.12 4.25 -12.40
N VAL A 114 -0.67 3.04 -12.66
CA VAL A 114 0.36 2.75 -13.68
C VAL A 114 -0.24 2.85 -15.08
N ALA A 115 -1.42 2.27 -15.29
CA ALA A 115 -2.06 2.22 -16.62
C ALA A 115 -2.55 3.59 -17.10
N ASN A 116 -3.16 4.38 -16.21
CA ASN A 116 -3.70 5.70 -16.55
C ASN A 116 -3.57 6.68 -15.38
N PRO A 117 -2.34 7.16 -15.12
CA PRO A 117 -2.06 7.96 -13.93
C PRO A 117 -2.86 9.27 -13.87
N VAL A 118 -3.06 9.95 -14.99
CA VAL A 118 -3.84 11.21 -15.01
C VAL A 118 -5.28 10.95 -14.59
N LYS A 119 -5.92 9.88 -15.10
CA LYS A 119 -7.29 9.51 -14.73
C LYS A 119 -7.38 9.13 -13.25
N ALA A 120 -6.46 8.30 -12.77
CA ALA A 120 -6.41 7.82 -11.39
C ALA A 120 -6.26 9.01 -10.40
N PHE A 121 -5.30 9.89 -10.64
CA PHE A 121 -5.09 11.06 -9.78
C PHE A 121 -6.17 12.14 -9.92
N SER A 122 -6.82 12.26 -11.09
CA SER A 122 -8.00 13.14 -11.20
C SER A 122 -9.15 12.68 -10.32
N GLY A 123 -9.38 11.36 -10.22
CA GLY A 123 -10.36 10.80 -9.28
C GLY A 123 -10.03 11.10 -7.84
N LEU A 124 -8.77 10.94 -7.45
CA LEU A 124 -8.29 11.26 -6.10
C LEU A 124 -8.44 12.76 -5.76
N VAL A 125 -8.06 13.65 -6.67
CA VAL A 125 -8.18 15.11 -6.51
C VAL A 125 -9.65 15.51 -6.31
N LYS A 126 -10.56 14.90 -7.08
CA LYS A 126 -12.01 15.09 -6.93
C LYS A 126 -12.51 14.60 -5.57
N TYR A 127 -12.09 13.40 -5.13
CA TYR A 127 -12.44 12.87 -3.82
C TYR A 127 -11.98 13.78 -2.68
N LEU A 128 -10.76 14.31 -2.76
CA LEU A 128 -10.20 15.23 -1.79
C LEU A 128 -10.78 16.66 -1.89
N GLN A 129 -11.67 16.92 -2.84
CA GLN A 129 -12.25 18.24 -3.10
C GLN A 129 -11.20 19.35 -3.33
N ILE A 130 -10.06 18.96 -3.92
CA ILE A 130 -9.00 19.89 -4.25
C ILE A 130 -9.33 20.54 -5.59
N ASP A 131 -9.41 21.87 -5.61
CA ASP A 131 -9.53 22.63 -6.85
C ASP A 131 -8.17 22.67 -7.55
N ALA A 132 -8.02 21.84 -8.57
CA ALA A 132 -6.79 21.75 -9.36
C ALA A 132 -7.12 21.60 -10.86
N PRO A 133 -6.64 22.50 -11.72
CA PRO A 133 -6.80 22.36 -13.15
C PRO A 133 -6.05 21.12 -13.66
N ARG A 134 -6.54 20.54 -14.75
CA ARG A 134 -5.96 19.32 -15.34
C ARG A 134 -4.45 19.41 -15.57
N SER A 135 -3.97 20.56 -16.04
CA SER A 135 -2.54 20.82 -16.26
C SER A 135 -1.68 20.68 -14.98
N ARG A 136 -2.24 21.02 -13.81
CA ARG A 136 -1.58 20.82 -12.52
C ARG A 136 -1.48 19.34 -12.17
N ILE A 137 -2.53 18.57 -12.44
CA ILE A 137 -2.53 17.11 -12.23
C ILE A 137 -1.51 16.43 -13.14
N GLU A 138 -1.51 16.78 -14.45
CA GLU A 138 -0.57 16.25 -15.43
C GLU A 138 0.90 16.56 -15.07
N ARG A 139 1.17 17.76 -14.57
CA ARG A 139 2.51 18.14 -14.08
C ARG A 139 2.90 17.34 -12.83
N ALA A 140 1.97 17.13 -11.89
CA ALA A 140 2.22 16.31 -10.70
C ALA A 140 2.53 14.86 -11.09
N VAL A 141 1.75 14.26 -11.96
CA VAL A 141 1.98 12.92 -12.51
C VAL A 141 3.34 12.80 -13.20
N LYS A 142 3.70 13.78 -14.03
CA LYS A 142 5.00 13.81 -14.70
C LYS A 142 6.16 13.85 -13.69
N ASN A 143 6.05 14.69 -12.67
CA ASN A 143 7.10 14.85 -11.64
C ASN A 143 7.22 13.62 -10.74
N SER A 144 6.13 12.88 -10.54
CA SER A 144 6.08 11.63 -9.77
C SER A 144 6.19 10.38 -10.64
N SER A 145 6.63 10.52 -11.89
CA SER A 145 6.84 9.36 -12.77
C SER A 145 7.93 8.44 -12.22
N PHE A 146 7.79 7.13 -12.44
CA PHE A 146 8.76 6.14 -11.97
C PHE A 146 10.21 6.50 -12.41
N LYS A 147 10.39 6.90 -13.68
CA LYS A 147 11.67 7.34 -14.20
C LYS A 147 12.21 8.57 -13.45
N GLY A 148 11.34 9.54 -13.14
CA GLY A 148 11.72 10.74 -12.39
C GLY A 148 12.12 10.42 -10.95
N LEU A 149 11.34 9.57 -10.27
CA LEU A 149 11.62 9.16 -8.89
C LEU A 149 12.90 8.31 -8.80
N ARG A 150 13.12 7.40 -9.73
CA ARG A 150 14.36 6.63 -9.81
C ARG A 150 15.58 7.52 -10.01
N HIS A 151 15.48 8.52 -10.90
CA HIS A 151 16.56 9.47 -11.10
C HIS A 151 16.85 10.32 -9.85
N GLN A 152 15.80 10.72 -9.12
CA GLN A 152 15.96 11.41 -7.83
C GLN A 152 16.65 10.53 -6.79
N GLU A 153 16.29 9.24 -6.73
CA GLU A 153 16.95 8.26 -5.86
C GLU A 153 18.44 8.13 -6.20
N GLU A 154 18.78 8.07 -7.48
CA GLU A 154 20.18 7.99 -7.94
C GLU A 154 21.01 9.22 -7.51
N LEU A 155 20.41 10.42 -7.52
CA LEU A 155 21.07 11.66 -7.17
C LEU A 155 21.16 11.96 -5.67
N HIS A 156 20.09 11.62 -4.93
CA HIS A 156 19.91 12.09 -3.55
C HIS A 156 19.70 10.94 -2.55
N GLY A 157 19.62 9.70 -3.02
CA GLY A 157 19.18 8.57 -2.21
C GLY A 157 17.67 8.61 -1.96
N PHE A 158 17.19 7.63 -1.21
CA PHE A 158 15.79 7.55 -0.78
C PHE A 158 15.71 7.07 0.66
N ALA A 159 15.02 7.82 1.51
CA ALA A 159 15.02 7.61 2.96
C ALA A 159 14.43 6.24 3.40
N GLU A 160 13.51 5.67 2.60
CA GLU A 160 12.88 4.38 2.90
C GLU A 160 13.63 3.19 2.27
N LYS A 161 14.73 3.43 1.56
CA LYS A 161 15.56 2.37 0.99
C LYS A 161 16.26 1.60 2.11
N THR A 162 16.11 0.27 2.09
CA THR A 162 16.77 -0.61 3.05
C THR A 162 18.19 -0.97 2.61
N ILE A 163 18.98 -1.53 3.53
CA ILE A 163 20.35 -2.02 3.24
C ILE A 163 20.29 -3.20 2.24
N ALA A 164 19.22 -4.00 2.27
CA ALA A 164 19.05 -5.14 1.36
C ALA A 164 18.83 -4.73 -0.10
N GLN A 165 18.30 -3.53 -0.34
CA GLN A 165 17.94 -3.09 -1.68
C GLN A 165 19.08 -2.41 -2.41
N LYS A 166 19.27 -2.74 -3.69
CA LYS A 166 20.12 -1.96 -4.59
C LYS A 166 19.48 -0.62 -4.94
N ASN A 167 18.18 -0.65 -5.29
CA ASN A 167 17.36 0.53 -5.59
C ASN A 167 15.98 0.33 -4.98
N PHE A 168 15.41 1.37 -4.37
CA PHE A 168 14.02 1.35 -3.90
C PHE A 168 13.06 1.32 -5.10
N PHE A 169 13.28 2.20 -6.09
CA PHE A 169 12.52 2.20 -7.35
C PHE A 169 13.07 1.14 -8.31
N ARG A 170 12.80 -0.16 -8.03
CA ARG A 170 13.38 -1.31 -8.74
C ARG A 170 12.81 -1.50 -10.14
N SER A 171 11.52 -1.72 -10.27
CA SER A 171 10.85 -2.14 -11.51
C SER A 171 9.70 -1.22 -11.92
N GLY A 172 8.78 -0.92 -11.00
CA GLY A 172 7.58 -0.11 -11.28
C GLY A 172 6.57 -0.77 -12.23
N LYS A 173 6.72 -2.09 -12.47
CA LYS A 173 5.88 -2.87 -13.39
C LYS A 173 4.73 -3.54 -12.67
N CYS A 174 3.66 -3.84 -13.42
CA CYS A 174 2.56 -4.71 -13.01
C CYS A 174 2.65 -6.02 -13.77
N GLY A 175 2.31 -7.14 -13.09
CA GLY A 175 2.30 -8.46 -13.71
C GLY A 175 3.67 -9.13 -13.79
N GLU A 176 4.69 -8.63 -13.08
CA GLU A 176 6.02 -9.22 -13.00
C GLU A 176 5.98 -10.65 -12.43
N TRP A 177 4.98 -10.94 -11.62
CA TRP A 177 4.78 -12.24 -11.01
C TRP A 177 4.69 -13.39 -12.03
N LYS A 178 4.21 -13.12 -13.25
CA LYS A 178 4.08 -14.14 -14.32
C LYS A 178 5.41 -14.72 -14.77
N ASP A 179 6.48 -13.95 -14.63
CA ASP A 179 7.82 -14.32 -15.06
C ASP A 179 8.70 -14.79 -13.89
N VAL A 180 8.26 -14.56 -12.64
CA VAL A 180 9.10 -14.72 -11.44
C VAL A 180 8.59 -15.81 -10.51
N LEU A 181 7.27 -15.91 -10.30
CA LEU A 181 6.70 -16.86 -9.33
C LEU A 181 6.49 -18.25 -9.96
N SER A 182 6.73 -19.29 -9.19
CA SER A 182 6.35 -20.65 -9.57
C SER A 182 4.83 -20.85 -9.43
N GLU A 183 4.31 -21.92 -10.07
CA GLU A 183 2.88 -22.27 -9.96
C GLU A 183 2.49 -22.55 -8.50
N GLU A 184 3.36 -23.19 -7.73
CA GLU A 184 3.12 -23.47 -6.31
C GLU A 184 3.04 -22.18 -5.48
N GLN A 185 3.91 -21.21 -5.78
CA GLN A 185 3.91 -19.89 -5.11
C GLN A 185 2.64 -19.11 -5.45
N VAL A 186 2.23 -19.11 -6.71
CA VAL A 186 0.97 -18.49 -7.14
C VAL A 186 -0.22 -19.16 -6.45
N ALA A 187 -0.27 -20.50 -6.43
CA ALA A 187 -1.32 -21.27 -5.77
C ALA A 187 -1.39 -20.96 -4.25
N ALA A 188 -0.25 -20.88 -3.57
CA ALA A 188 -0.19 -20.56 -2.16
C ALA A 188 -0.81 -19.19 -1.85
N ILE A 189 -0.51 -18.17 -2.64
CA ILE A 189 -1.07 -16.82 -2.49
C ILE A 189 -2.57 -16.82 -2.84
N CYS A 190 -2.94 -17.39 -3.99
CA CYS A 190 -4.33 -17.42 -4.45
C CYS A 190 -5.26 -18.15 -3.47
N ASN A 191 -4.83 -19.28 -2.91
CA ASN A 191 -5.65 -20.06 -1.97
C ASN A 191 -5.89 -19.30 -0.66
N ASN A 192 -4.87 -18.58 -0.14
CA ASN A 192 -5.01 -17.82 1.09
C ASN A 192 -5.78 -16.51 0.93
N HIS A 193 -5.81 -15.94 -0.28
CA HIS A 193 -6.34 -14.59 -0.52
C HIS A 193 -7.46 -14.54 -1.54
N ARG A 194 -8.03 -15.69 -1.92
CA ARG A 194 -9.01 -15.86 -2.99
C ARG A 194 -10.11 -14.81 -2.98
N ASP A 195 -10.79 -14.64 -1.85
CA ASP A 195 -11.97 -13.77 -1.75
C ASP A 195 -11.61 -12.31 -2.06
N GLN A 196 -10.55 -11.79 -1.45
CA GLN A 196 -10.14 -10.42 -1.67
C GLN A 196 -9.50 -10.23 -3.05
N MET A 197 -8.77 -11.23 -3.56
CA MET A 197 -8.23 -11.20 -4.93
C MET A 197 -9.36 -11.19 -5.96
N THR A 198 -10.40 -11.99 -5.77
CA THR A 198 -11.61 -11.98 -6.63
C THR A 198 -12.30 -10.62 -6.59
N ARG A 199 -12.53 -10.10 -5.40
CA ARG A 199 -13.21 -8.83 -5.17
C ARG A 199 -12.51 -7.65 -5.87
N PHE A 200 -11.19 -7.67 -5.95
CA PHE A 200 -10.40 -6.61 -6.57
C PHE A 200 -9.89 -6.96 -7.98
N GLY A 201 -10.30 -8.10 -8.54
CA GLY A 201 -9.92 -8.52 -9.89
C GLY A 201 -8.44 -8.87 -10.04
N TYR A 202 -7.86 -9.49 -9.01
CA TYR A 202 -6.46 -9.95 -8.98
C TYR A 202 -6.31 -11.46 -9.13
N LEU A 203 -7.41 -12.23 -8.98
CA LEU A 203 -7.35 -13.68 -9.12
C LEU A 203 -7.09 -14.05 -10.58
N PRO A 204 -6.01 -14.78 -10.91
CA PRO A 204 -5.74 -15.23 -12.26
C PRO A 204 -6.78 -16.25 -12.75
N GLU A 205 -6.92 -16.40 -14.06
CA GLU A 205 -7.71 -17.49 -14.63
C GLU A 205 -7.12 -18.85 -14.21
N GLY A 206 -8.01 -19.79 -13.88
CA GLY A 206 -7.62 -21.13 -13.44
C GLY A 206 -7.47 -21.32 -11.94
N TYR A 207 -7.59 -20.25 -11.15
CA TYR A 207 -7.53 -20.30 -9.69
C TYR A 207 -8.87 -20.06 -9.02
#